data_6e1c5319c80c27d16a8f48f92e22748b
#
_entry.id   6e1c5319c80c27d16a8f48f92e22748b
#
_cell.length_a   1.000
_cell.length_b   1.000
_cell.length_c   1.000
_cell.angle_alpha   90.00
_cell.angle_beta   90.00
_cell.angle_gamma   90.00
#
_symmetry.space_group_name_H-M   'P 1'
#
loop_
_entity.id
_entity.type
_entity.pdbx_description
1 polymer ?
#
loop_
_entity_poly.entity_id
_entity_poly.type
_entity_poly.pdbx_seq_one_letter_code
_entity_poly.pdbx_strand_id
1 'polypeptide(L)'
;VHDAYVKNDTAYLNCGNDGFRVFDYSNVNSISNQPNLLGSLTSYPDAGYNHSGWLNQSGDIYAMQDENHGYDIKILDLSDFTNISVISVFNSGVDANSMAHNAIIKDNLLYVAYYHDGLRVYDISNPNAPIEVCYYDTYSPNNHISYRGAWGVYPYLSSGNILVSDMQNGLYIFKCDATSNLETEKINEIIFPNPVKNYFSLTDESDGILTIYDLNGKILFQADIDKEQIFNISLNDGLYIYKIKNQKSTPK
;
A
#
# COMPACT_ATOMS: atom_id res chain seq x y z
N VAL A 1 -9.06 11.60 -16.61
CA VAL A 1 -8.43 10.39 -16.09
C VAL A 1 -7.49 10.79 -14.99
N HIS A 2 -7.65 10.21 -13.81
CA HIS A 2 -6.75 10.41 -12.68
C HIS A 2 -5.69 9.30 -12.64
N ASP A 3 -6.10 8.04 -12.69
CA ASP A 3 -5.23 6.87 -12.66
C ASP A 3 -5.63 5.84 -13.72
N ALA A 4 -4.68 4.99 -14.13
CA ALA A 4 -4.89 4.00 -15.16
C ALA A 4 -4.13 2.69 -14.86
N TYR A 5 -4.84 1.57 -14.91
CA TYR A 5 -4.23 0.25 -14.98
C TYR A 5 -4.27 -0.25 -16.43
N VAL A 6 -3.17 -0.79 -16.94
CA VAL A 6 -3.10 -1.27 -18.32
C VAL A 6 -2.64 -2.73 -18.38
N LYS A 7 -3.36 -3.55 -19.16
CA LYS A 7 -3.02 -4.95 -19.39
C LYS A 7 -3.47 -5.37 -20.79
N ASN A 8 -2.57 -5.94 -21.58
CA ASN A 8 -2.86 -6.48 -22.93
C ASN A 8 -3.63 -5.48 -23.82
N ASP A 9 -3.07 -4.27 -24.00
CA ASP A 9 -3.66 -3.17 -24.77
C ASP A 9 -5.04 -2.68 -24.27
N THR A 10 -5.51 -3.17 -23.13
CA THR A 10 -6.74 -2.69 -22.48
C THR A 10 -6.37 -1.75 -21.34
N ALA A 11 -6.95 -0.55 -21.34
CA ALA A 11 -6.80 0.45 -20.28
C ALA A 11 -8.05 0.52 -19.42
N TYR A 12 -7.86 0.40 -18.11
CA TYR A 12 -8.85 0.52 -17.04
C TYR A 12 -8.62 1.89 -16.39
N LEU A 13 -9.54 2.83 -16.64
CA LEU A 13 -9.34 4.24 -16.35
C LEU A 13 -10.22 4.70 -15.19
N ASN A 14 -9.59 5.23 -14.16
CA ASN A 14 -10.24 5.95 -13.06
C ASN A 14 -10.34 7.44 -13.46
N CYS A 15 -11.55 7.91 -13.75
CA CYS A 15 -11.78 9.16 -14.44
C CYS A 15 -12.29 10.30 -13.53
N GLY A 16 -12.00 10.25 -12.22
CA GLY A 16 -12.48 11.24 -11.26
C GLY A 16 -14.01 11.27 -11.23
N ASN A 17 -14.61 12.45 -11.34
CA ASN A 17 -16.08 12.63 -11.31
C ASN A 17 -16.80 11.97 -12.50
N ASP A 18 -16.07 11.52 -13.51
CA ASP A 18 -16.64 10.83 -14.67
C ASP A 18 -16.71 9.29 -14.48
N GLY A 19 -16.33 8.77 -13.32
CA GLY A 19 -16.41 7.35 -12.96
C GLY A 19 -15.34 6.49 -13.63
N PHE A 20 -15.67 5.22 -13.85
CA PHE A 20 -14.75 4.19 -14.36
C PHE A 20 -15.03 3.87 -15.83
N ARG A 21 -13.97 3.67 -16.63
CA ARG A 21 -14.07 3.31 -18.06
C ARG A 21 -13.01 2.30 -18.45
N VAL A 22 -13.36 1.43 -19.40
CA VAL A 22 -12.46 0.44 -20.00
C VAL A 22 -12.36 0.69 -21.50
N PHE A 23 -11.12 0.83 -21.99
CA PHE A 23 -10.86 1.09 -23.41
C PHE A 23 -9.90 0.05 -23.99
N ASP A 24 -10.17 -0.37 -25.23
CA ASP A 24 -9.26 -1.15 -26.06
C ASP A 24 -8.40 -0.20 -26.92
N TYR A 25 -7.08 -0.33 -26.77
CA TYR A 25 -6.06 0.40 -27.51
C TYR A 25 -5.37 -0.45 -28.58
N SER A 26 -5.77 -1.71 -28.78
CA SER A 26 -5.11 -2.65 -29.72
C SER A 26 -5.07 -2.13 -31.16
N ASN A 27 -6.06 -1.31 -31.56
CA ASN A 27 -6.18 -0.75 -32.90
C ASN A 27 -5.68 0.70 -33.00
N VAL A 28 -5.13 1.28 -31.95
CA VAL A 28 -4.59 2.65 -31.99
C VAL A 28 -3.25 2.65 -32.74
N ASN A 29 -3.18 3.44 -33.81
CA ASN A 29 -1.99 3.57 -34.67
C ASN A 29 -1.90 4.99 -35.27
N SER A 30 -0.95 5.22 -36.17
CA SER A 30 -0.74 6.53 -36.79
C SER A 30 -1.90 7.02 -37.69
N ILE A 31 -2.83 6.14 -38.08
CA ILE A 31 -4.00 6.47 -38.91
C ILE A 31 -5.26 6.61 -38.03
N SER A 32 -5.44 5.67 -37.08
CA SER A 32 -6.54 5.70 -36.10
C SER A 32 -5.96 5.95 -34.72
N ASN A 33 -6.26 7.10 -34.15
CA ASN A 33 -5.82 7.51 -32.79
C ASN A 33 -6.95 7.42 -31.75
N GLN A 34 -8.05 6.76 -32.08
CA GLN A 34 -9.20 6.63 -31.20
C GLN A 34 -9.29 5.20 -30.64
N PRO A 35 -9.18 5.03 -29.32
CA PRO A 35 -9.43 3.75 -28.68
C PRO A 35 -10.92 3.41 -28.68
N ASN A 36 -11.25 2.13 -28.62
CA ASN A 36 -12.63 1.66 -28.51
C ASN A 36 -13.07 1.62 -27.03
N LEU A 37 -14.17 2.25 -26.70
CA LEU A 37 -14.79 2.09 -25.39
C LEU A 37 -15.43 0.69 -25.30
N LEU A 38 -14.94 -0.13 -24.38
CA LEU A 38 -15.45 -1.47 -24.10
C LEU A 38 -16.59 -1.44 -23.07
N GLY A 39 -16.46 -0.60 -22.04
CA GLY A 39 -17.46 -0.47 -21.00
C GLY A 39 -17.22 0.72 -20.09
N SER A 40 -18.23 1.06 -19.31
CA SER A 40 -18.16 2.14 -18.32
C SER A 40 -19.10 1.88 -17.14
N LEU A 41 -18.70 2.38 -15.96
CA LEU A 41 -19.50 2.41 -14.75
C LEU A 41 -19.44 3.83 -14.19
N THR A 42 -20.54 4.58 -14.34
CA THR A 42 -20.62 6.00 -13.94
C THR A 42 -21.63 6.26 -12.83
N SER A 43 -22.43 5.23 -12.47
CA SER A 43 -23.41 5.27 -11.39
C SER A 43 -23.25 4.01 -10.55
N TYR A 44 -22.82 4.16 -9.30
CA TYR A 44 -22.55 3.08 -8.36
C TYR A 44 -22.69 3.61 -6.92
N PRO A 45 -22.76 2.75 -5.89
CA PRO A 45 -22.79 3.19 -4.50
C PRO A 45 -21.60 4.07 -4.15
N ASP A 46 -21.82 5.17 -3.45
CA ASP A 46 -20.79 6.17 -3.08
C ASP A 46 -19.92 6.59 -4.26
N ALA A 47 -20.55 6.92 -5.39
CA ALA A 47 -19.87 7.45 -6.55
C ALA A 47 -19.36 8.87 -6.26
N GLY A 48 -18.06 9.04 -6.29
CA GLY A 48 -17.38 10.31 -6.01
C GLY A 48 -16.24 10.59 -6.97
N TYR A 49 -15.09 11.00 -6.42
CA TYR A 49 -13.88 11.19 -7.18
C TYR A 49 -13.18 9.84 -7.39
N ASN A 50 -13.53 9.16 -8.48
CA ASN A 50 -12.94 7.87 -8.86
C ASN A 50 -11.43 8.01 -9.07
N HIS A 51 -10.67 7.59 -8.07
CA HIS A 51 -9.26 7.97 -7.91
C HIS A 51 -8.33 6.93 -8.50
N SER A 52 -8.39 5.71 -8.00
CA SER A 52 -7.45 4.64 -8.33
C SER A 52 -8.10 3.27 -8.32
N GLY A 53 -7.39 2.27 -8.85
CA GLY A 53 -7.82 0.90 -8.78
C GLY A 53 -6.85 -0.07 -9.40
N TRP A 54 -7.13 -1.37 -9.22
CA TRP A 54 -6.24 -2.44 -9.66
C TRP A 54 -6.99 -3.67 -10.14
N LEU A 55 -6.54 -4.24 -11.26
CA LEU A 55 -7.09 -5.45 -11.84
C LEU A 55 -6.42 -6.69 -11.25
N ASN A 56 -7.18 -7.74 -11.02
CA ASN A 56 -6.63 -9.03 -10.62
C ASN A 56 -5.91 -9.74 -11.80
N GLN A 57 -5.26 -10.85 -11.50
CA GLN A 57 -4.48 -11.57 -12.50
C GLN A 57 -5.36 -12.21 -13.58
N SER A 58 -6.56 -12.72 -13.27
CA SER A 58 -7.50 -13.29 -14.25
C SER A 58 -8.09 -12.23 -15.17
N GLY A 59 -8.26 -11.01 -14.71
CA GLY A 59 -8.77 -9.90 -15.52
C GLY A 59 -10.27 -9.67 -15.40
N ASP A 60 -10.90 -10.27 -14.40
CA ASP A 60 -12.35 -10.25 -14.17
C ASP A 60 -12.76 -9.48 -12.91
N ILE A 61 -11.83 -9.20 -11.98
CA ILE A 61 -12.08 -8.47 -10.75
C ILE A 61 -11.23 -7.20 -10.70
N TYR A 62 -11.84 -6.07 -10.39
CA TYR A 62 -11.19 -4.79 -10.22
C TYR A 62 -11.55 -4.17 -8.88
N ALA A 63 -10.55 -3.82 -8.08
CA ALA A 63 -10.76 -3.03 -6.88
C ALA A 63 -10.66 -1.54 -7.22
N MET A 64 -11.62 -0.74 -6.77
CA MET A 64 -11.76 0.67 -7.11
C MET A 64 -11.98 1.51 -5.85
N GLN A 65 -11.32 2.66 -5.77
CA GLN A 65 -11.47 3.63 -4.69
C GLN A 65 -11.92 4.99 -5.23
N ASP A 66 -12.85 5.62 -4.51
CA ASP A 66 -13.19 7.02 -4.66
C ASP A 66 -12.52 7.81 -3.53
N GLU A 67 -11.68 8.81 -3.86
CA GLU A 67 -10.93 9.60 -2.88
C GLU A 67 -11.83 10.68 -2.25
N ASN A 68 -12.81 10.20 -1.50
CA ASN A 68 -13.72 11.02 -0.73
C ASN A 68 -13.81 10.49 0.70
N HIS A 69 -13.81 11.37 1.68
CA HIS A 69 -13.96 10.98 3.08
C HIS A 69 -15.27 10.21 3.30
N GLY A 70 -15.17 9.04 3.92
CA GLY A 70 -16.29 8.16 4.22
C GLY A 70 -16.82 7.34 3.04
N TYR A 71 -16.10 7.34 1.90
CA TYR A 71 -16.48 6.50 0.75
C TYR A 71 -15.76 5.16 0.79
N ASP A 72 -16.47 4.12 0.50
CA ASP A 72 -16.05 2.74 0.63
C ASP A 72 -15.29 2.24 -0.61
N ILE A 73 -14.49 1.18 -0.44
CA ILE A 73 -13.87 0.43 -1.54
C ILE A 73 -14.94 -0.36 -2.27
N LYS A 74 -14.86 -0.40 -3.59
CA LYS A 74 -15.74 -1.21 -4.45
C LYS A 74 -14.95 -2.32 -5.10
N ILE A 75 -15.50 -3.53 -5.11
CA ILE A 75 -15.04 -4.61 -5.99
C ILE A 75 -16.00 -4.69 -7.18
N LEU A 76 -15.45 -4.64 -8.37
CA LEU A 76 -16.18 -4.73 -9.63
C LEU A 76 -16.03 -6.11 -10.26
N ASP A 77 -17.12 -6.61 -10.83
CA ASP A 77 -17.13 -7.70 -11.80
C ASP A 77 -16.93 -7.12 -13.20
N LEU A 78 -15.85 -7.50 -13.85
CA LEU A 78 -15.48 -7.12 -15.22
C LEU A 78 -15.55 -8.30 -16.22
N SER A 79 -16.19 -9.40 -15.86
CA SER A 79 -16.33 -10.57 -16.73
C SER A 79 -17.10 -10.24 -18.01
N ASP A 80 -17.96 -9.22 -17.97
CA ASP A 80 -18.66 -8.65 -19.12
C ASP A 80 -18.55 -7.11 -19.08
N PHE A 81 -17.73 -6.53 -19.96
CA PHE A 81 -17.57 -5.08 -20.05
C PHE A 81 -18.85 -4.33 -20.43
N THR A 82 -19.81 -5.01 -21.08
CA THR A 82 -21.11 -4.38 -21.40
C THR A 82 -22.04 -4.30 -20.19
N ASN A 83 -21.71 -5.01 -19.11
CA ASN A 83 -22.48 -5.06 -17.87
C ASN A 83 -21.59 -5.04 -16.62
N ILE A 84 -20.71 -4.06 -16.52
CA ILE A 84 -19.86 -3.86 -15.34
C ILE A 84 -20.73 -3.63 -14.11
N SER A 85 -20.49 -4.38 -13.03
CA SER A 85 -21.27 -4.29 -11.80
C SER A 85 -20.42 -4.23 -10.55
N VAL A 86 -20.92 -3.57 -9.51
CA VAL A 86 -20.33 -3.61 -8.16
C VAL A 86 -20.83 -4.85 -7.45
N ILE A 87 -19.93 -5.72 -7.03
CA ILE A 87 -20.26 -6.99 -6.35
C ILE A 87 -20.06 -6.92 -4.84
N SER A 88 -19.22 -6.02 -4.36
CA SER A 88 -19.13 -5.71 -2.92
C SER A 88 -18.68 -4.29 -2.68
N VAL A 89 -19.08 -3.77 -1.51
CA VAL A 89 -18.72 -2.45 -0.98
C VAL A 89 -18.32 -2.64 0.47
N PHE A 90 -17.16 -2.13 0.87
CA PHE A 90 -16.63 -2.32 2.23
C PHE A 90 -15.57 -1.26 2.57
N ASN A 91 -15.28 -1.12 3.86
CA ASN A 91 -14.32 -0.17 4.39
C ASN A 91 -13.45 -0.79 5.49
N SER A 92 -12.58 0.04 6.09
CA SER A 92 -11.70 -0.37 7.19
C SER A 92 -12.42 -0.63 8.52
N GLY A 93 -13.63 -0.10 8.69
CA GLY A 93 -14.37 -0.16 9.95
C GLY A 93 -13.78 0.71 11.08
N VAL A 94 -12.79 1.58 10.80
CA VAL A 94 -12.11 2.38 11.82
C VAL A 94 -12.87 3.66 12.15
N ASP A 95 -13.20 4.46 11.14
CA ASP A 95 -13.93 5.72 11.31
C ASP A 95 -14.89 5.98 10.14
N ALA A 96 -15.96 6.70 10.39
CA ALA A 96 -16.94 7.04 9.36
C ALA A 96 -16.39 7.95 8.24
N ASN A 97 -15.24 8.61 8.46
CA ASN A 97 -14.55 9.43 7.47
C ASN A 97 -13.31 8.75 6.89
N SER A 98 -13.07 7.47 7.21
CA SER A 98 -11.96 6.70 6.64
C SER A 98 -11.99 6.77 5.11
N MET A 99 -10.82 6.85 4.49
CA MET A 99 -10.68 7.06 3.06
C MET A 99 -9.52 6.24 2.51
N ALA A 100 -9.81 5.32 1.58
CA ALA A 100 -8.79 4.59 0.84
C ALA A 100 -8.16 5.49 -0.22
N HIS A 101 -6.84 5.38 -0.40
CA HIS A 101 -6.11 6.14 -1.42
C HIS A 101 -5.69 5.25 -2.59
N ASN A 102 -4.79 4.30 -2.37
CA ASN A 102 -4.33 3.38 -3.39
C ASN A 102 -4.48 1.93 -2.94
N ALA A 103 -4.85 1.07 -3.90
CA ALA A 103 -4.94 -0.35 -3.68
C ALA A 103 -4.26 -1.16 -4.78
N ILE A 104 -3.69 -2.30 -4.40
CA ILE A 104 -3.05 -3.24 -5.32
C ILE A 104 -3.55 -4.65 -5.02
N ILE A 105 -4.02 -5.36 -6.04
CA ILE A 105 -4.33 -6.79 -5.94
C ILE A 105 -3.09 -7.60 -6.29
N LYS A 106 -2.73 -8.52 -5.41
CA LYS A 106 -1.72 -9.55 -5.68
C LYS A 106 -2.26 -10.90 -5.20
N ASP A 107 -2.33 -11.85 -6.10
CA ASP A 107 -3.00 -13.13 -5.85
C ASP A 107 -4.46 -12.91 -5.41
N ASN A 108 -4.87 -13.47 -4.27
CA ASN A 108 -6.20 -13.26 -3.68
C ASN A 108 -6.21 -12.19 -2.59
N LEU A 109 -5.19 -11.36 -2.50
CA LEU A 109 -5.10 -10.33 -1.48
C LEU A 109 -5.17 -8.92 -2.10
N LEU A 110 -5.96 -8.07 -1.48
CA LEU A 110 -6.05 -6.64 -1.78
C LEU A 110 -5.28 -5.86 -0.71
N TYR A 111 -4.23 -5.18 -1.10
CA TYR A 111 -3.40 -4.33 -0.25
C TYR A 111 -3.81 -2.88 -0.45
N VAL A 112 -4.15 -2.19 0.62
CA VAL A 112 -4.68 -0.82 0.56
C VAL A 112 -3.85 0.11 1.44
N ALA A 113 -3.37 1.20 0.85
CA ALA A 113 -2.94 2.38 1.57
C ALA A 113 -4.20 3.21 1.91
N TYR A 114 -4.54 3.27 3.20
CA TYR A 114 -5.84 3.76 3.67
C TYR A 114 -5.71 5.07 4.46
N TYR A 115 -4.87 6.00 4.00
CA TYR A 115 -4.57 7.25 4.69
C TYR A 115 -4.38 7.06 6.21
N HIS A 116 -5.24 7.66 7.04
CA HIS A 116 -5.17 7.60 8.50
C HIS A 116 -5.22 6.19 9.07
N ASP A 117 -5.87 5.25 8.39
CA ASP A 117 -6.00 3.87 8.87
C ASP A 117 -4.77 3.01 8.53
N GLY A 118 -3.78 3.58 7.81
CA GLY A 118 -2.53 2.93 7.51
C GLY A 118 -2.61 1.87 6.41
N LEU A 119 -1.92 0.75 6.60
CA LEU A 119 -2.02 -0.42 5.74
C LEU A 119 -3.23 -1.27 6.13
N ARG A 120 -4.03 -1.65 5.15
CA ARG A 120 -5.10 -2.65 5.28
C ARG A 120 -4.92 -3.73 4.22
N VAL A 121 -5.07 -5.00 4.59
CA VAL A 121 -4.98 -6.12 3.67
C VAL A 121 -6.22 -7.00 3.80
N TYR A 122 -6.87 -7.26 2.68
CA TYR A 122 -8.11 -8.04 2.64
C TYR A 122 -7.91 -9.29 1.79
N ASP A 123 -8.41 -10.43 2.26
CA ASP A 123 -8.63 -11.62 1.44
C ASP A 123 -9.88 -11.41 0.60
N ILE A 124 -9.70 -11.44 -0.72
CA ILE A 124 -10.74 -11.30 -1.73
C ILE A 124 -10.94 -12.60 -2.53
N SER A 125 -10.56 -13.76 -1.97
CA SER A 125 -10.84 -15.08 -2.58
C SER A 125 -12.33 -15.26 -2.85
N ASN A 126 -13.17 -14.70 -1.96
CA ASN A 126 -14.58 -14.46 -2.22
C ASN A 126 -14.80 -12.96 -2.40
N PRO A 127 -14.83 -12.44 -3.64
CA PRO A 127 -14.94 -11.01 -3.89
C PRO A 127 -16.29 -10.39 -3.46
N ASN A 128 -17.31 -11.23 -3.19
CA ASN A 128 -18.58 -10.76 -2.62
C ASN A 128 -18.52 -10.50 -1.11
N ALA A 129 -17.51 -11.01 -0.41
CA ALA A 129 -17.34 -10.88 1.03
C ALA A 129 -15.85 -10.78 1.39
N PRO A 130 -15.18 -9.66 1.11
CA PRO A 130 -13.80 -9.41 1.50
C PRO A 130 -13.62 -9.49 3.02
N ILE A 131 -12.52 -10.09 3.47
CA ILE A 131 -12.21 -10.27 4.88
C ILE A 131 -10.86 -9.60 5.17
N GLU A 132 -10.81 -8.68 6.15
CA GLU A 132 -9.53 -8.11 6.61
C GLU A 132 -8.69 -9.21 7.27
N VAL A 133 -7.45 -9.36 6.79
CA VAL A 133 -6.51 -10.39 7.27
C VAL A 133 -5.27 -9.80 7.92
N CYS A 134 -4.99 -8.51 7.68
CA CYS A 134 -3.79 -7.86 8.18
C CYS A 134 -3.98 -6.35 8.17
N TYR A 135 -3.50 -5.65 9.20
CA TYR A 135 -3.48 -4.20 9.21
C TYR A 135 -2.35 -3.63 10.05
N TYR A 136 -1.99 -2.37 9.79
CA TYR A 136 -1.09 -1.60 10.63
C TYR A 136 -1.41 -0.11 10.49
N ASP A 137 -1.71 0.56 11.60
CA ASP A 137 -1.91 1.99 11.63
C ASP A 137 -0.56 2.71 11.59
N THR A 138 -0.31 3.46 10.50
CA THR A 138 0.92 4.25 10.31
C THR A 138 0.80 5.68 10.85
N TYR A 139 -0.41 6.11 11.23
CA TYR A 139 -0.71 7.49 11.61
C TYR A 139 -1.65 7.56 12.82
N SER A 140 -1.10 7.62 14.02
CA SER A 140 -1.83 7.58 15.30
C SER A 140 -2.77 8.77 15.64
N PRO A 141 -2.69 9.98 15.05
CA PRO A 141 -3.68 11.03 15.30
C PRO A 141 -5.05 10.73 14.73
N ASN A 142 -6.10 10.87 15.55
CA ASN A 142 -7.49 10.49 15.24
C ASN A 142 -8.26 11.51 14.40
N ASN A 143 -7.65 12.15 13.41
CA ASN A 143 -8.34 13.13 12.55
C ASN A 143 -8.47 12.59 11.13
N HIS A 144 -9.58 11.89 10.86
CA HIS A 144 -9.87 11.28 9.57
C HIS A 144 -10.39 12.25 8.49
N ILE A 145 -10.48 13.55 8.75
CA ILE A 145 -10.95 14.56 7.79
C ILE A 145 -9.81 15.29 7.07
N SER A 146 -8.65 14.67 6.92
CA SER A 146 -7.48 15.22 6.24
C SER A 146 -6.77 14.14 5.41
N TYR A 147 -5.90 14.58 4.49
CA TYR A 147 -5.09 13.73 3.64
C TYR A 147 -3.74 13.47 4.32
N ARG A 148 -3.66 12.47 5.20
CA ARG A 148 -2.47 12.12 5.98
C ARG A 148 -2.39 10.62 6.21
N GLY A 149 -1.18 10.11 6.49
CA GLY A 149 -0.94 8.70 6.75
C GLY A 149 -0.51 7.95 5.50
N ALA A 150 -0.92 6.69 5.36
CA ALA A 150 -0.52 5.82 4.26
C ALA A 150 -1.05 6.31 2.91
N TRP A 151 -0.13 6.58 1.97
CA TRP A 151 -0.43 7.13 0.65
C TRP A 151 -0.27 6.10 -0.47
N GLY A 152 0.75 5.25 -0.41
CA GLY A 152 1.00 4.23 -1.42
C GLY A 152 1.38 2.89 -0.81
N VAL A 153 1.08 1.79 -1.52
CA VAL A 153 1.41 0.43 -1.12
C VAL A 153 2.04 -0.32 -2.30
N TYR A 154 3.02 -1.19 -2.02
CA TYR A 154 3.65 -2.04 -3.04
C TYR A 154 3.96 -3.44 -2.49
N PRO A 155 3.21 -4.50 -2.90
CA PRO A 155 3.36 -5.84 -2.37
C PRO A 155 4.20 -6.79 -3.23
N TYR A 156 4.79 -6.34 -4.35
CA TYR A 156 5.42 -7.23 -5.33
C TYR A 156 6.91 -7.49 -5.11
N LEU A 157 7.46 -7.20 -3.94
CA LEU A 157 8.84 -7.58 -3.64
C LEU A 157 8.98 -9.11 -3.59
N SER A 158 10.07 -9.64 -4.14
CA SER A 158 10.37 -11.08 -4.13
C SER A 158 10.61 -11.63 -2.71
N SER A 159 10.93 -10.76 -1.75
CA SER A 159 11.04 -11.12 -0.33
C SER A 159 9.70 -11.39 0.36
N GLY A 160 8.58 -11.04 -0.29
CA GLY A 160 7.25 -11.03 0.32
C GLY A 160 6.98 -9.82 1.22
N ASN A 161 7.93 -8.91 1.35
CA ASN A 161 7.72 -7.67 2.09
C ASN A 161 6.77 -6.74 1.35
N ILE A 162 6.00 -5.97 2.11
CA ILE A 162 5.07 -4.94 1.63
C ILE A 162 5.69 -3.58 1.94
N LEU A 163 5.84 -2.73 0.94
CA LEU A 163 6.24 -1.35 1.15
C LEU A 163 5.01 -0.46 1.28
N VAL A 164 5.02 0.44 2.26
CA VAL A 164 3.98 1.47 2.44
C VAL A 164 4.67 2.82 2.57
N SER A 165 4.32 3.75 1.69
CA SER A 165 4.74 5.15 1.81
C SER A 165 3.72 5.91 2.65
N ASP A 166 4.17 6.53 3.72
CA ASP A 166 3.36 7.38 4.59
C ASP A 166 3.78 8.84 4.41
N MET A 167 2.81 9.75 4.32
CA MET A 167 3.06 11.16 4.01
C MET A 167 3.82 11.89 5.12
N GLN A 168 3.72 11.45 6.38
CA GLN A 168 4.35 12.08 7.54
C GLN A 168 5.54 11.28 8.06
N ASN A 169 5.45 9.95 8.01
CA ASN A 169 6.38 9.06 8.71
C ASN A 169 7.37 8.35 7.76
N GLY A 170 7.22 8.54 6.43
CA GLY A 170 8.15 8.04 5.43
C GLY A 170 7.83 6.61 4.96
N LEU A 171 8.82 5.73 4.88
CA LEU A 171 8.65 4.38 4.35
C LEU A 171 8.55 3.35 5.47
N TYR A 172 7.48 2.57 5.42
CA TYR A 172 7.31 1.35 6.24
C TYR A 172 7.55 0.10 5.40
N ILE A 173 8.09 -0.93 6.04
CA ILE A 173 8.28 -2.25 5.46
C ILE A 173 7.57 -3.25 6.36
N PHE A 174 6.55 -3.93 5.82
CA PHE A 174 5.76 -4.90 6.53
C PHE A 174 5.91 -6.30 5.95
N LYS A 175 5.58 -7.28 6.77
CA LYS A 175 5.30 -8.65 6.35
C LYS A 175 3.95 -9.06 6.92
N CYS A 176 3.08 -9.55 6.07
CA CYS A 176 1.78 -10.06 6.47
C CYS A 176 1.79 -11.58 6.31
N ASP A 177 1.80 -12.28 7.42
CA ASP A 177 1.64 -13.74 7.44
C ASP A 177 0.15 -14.05 7.61
N ALA A 178 -0.58 -14.14 6.50
CA ALA A 178 -2.04 -14.36 6.48
C ALA A 178 -2.50 -15.70 7.10
N THR A 179 -1.59 -16.48 7.65
CA THR A 179 -1.85 -17.78 8.29
C THR A 179 -1.76 -17.76 9.82
N SER A 180 -1.43 -16.63 10.43
CA SER A 180 -1.33 -16.53 11.88
C SER A 180 -2.08 -15.32 12.42
N ASN A 181 -2.88 -15.53 13.48
CA ASN A 181 -3.31 -14.45 14.36
C ASN A 181 -2.10 -13.54 14.64
N LEU A 182 -2.21 -12.27 14.30
CA LEU A 182 -1.17 -11.27 14.50
C LEU A 182 -0.65 -11.30 15.93
N GLU A 183 0.43 -12.04 16.16
CA GLU A 183 1.39 -11.56 17.13
C GLU A 183 2.09 -10.39 16.42
N THR A 184 1.72 -9.20 16.79
CA THR A 184 2.48 -8.00 16.47
C THR A 184 3.86 -8.21 17.08
N GLU A 185 4.83 -8.68 16.29
CA GLU A 185 6.20 -8.31 16.61
C GLU A 185 6.19 -6.79 16.57
N LYS A 186 6.15 -6.18 17.74
CA LYS A 186 6.41 -4.75 17.88
C LYS A 186 7.80 -4.52 17.30
N ILE A 187 7.86 -4.03 16.06
CA ILE A 187 9.07 -3.38 15.56
C ILE A 187 9.14 -2.07 16.33
N ASN A 188 9.64 -2.15 17.56
CA ASN A 188 9.86 -0.99 18.44
C ASN A 188 11.13 -0.23 18.05
N GLU A 189 11.68 -0.48 16.87
CA GLU A 189 12.97 0.06 16.47
C GLU A 189 12.77 1.21 15.49
N ILE A 190 12.68 2.41 16.03
CA ILE A 190 12.62 3.64 15.23
C ILE A 190 13.99 4.29 15.27
N ILE A 191 14.61 4.43 14.10
CA ILE A 191 15.75 5.32 13.91
C ILE A 191 15.21 6.75 13.94
N PHE A 192 15.67 7.56 14.89
CA PHE A 192 15.26 8.95 15.02
C PHE A 192 16.46 9.91 15.08
N PRO A 193 16.47 11.05 14.39
CA PRO A 193 15.45 11.52 13.45
C PRO A 193 15.50 10.80 12.10
N ASN A 194 14.37 10.74 11.41
CA ASN A 194 14.30 10.32 10.02
C ASN A 194 13.57 11.44 9.21
N PRO A 195 14.19 12.09 8.22
CA PRO A 195 15.53 11.80 7.65
C PRO A 195 16.70 12.05 8.62
N VAL A 196 17.68 11.16 8.56
CA VAL A 196 18.94 11.28 9.30
C VAL A 196 19.84 12.32 8.62
N LYS A 197 20.42 13.25 9.39
CA LYS A 197 21.44 14.18 8.88
C LYS A 197 22.86 13.69 9.18
N ASN A 198 23.28 13.82 10.44
CA ASN A 198 24.64 13.48 10.87
C ASN A 198 24.66 12.46 12.00
N TYR A 199 23.54 12.26 12.66
CA TYR A 199 23.39 11.30 13.76
C TYR A 199 21.95 10.79 13.84
N PHE A 200 21.81 9.64 14.45
CA PHE A 200 20.51 9.07 14.83
C PHE A 200 20.65 8.30 16.13
N SER A 201 19.53 8.06 16.80
CA SER A 201 19.41 7.18 17.94
C SER A 201 18.39 6.08 17.66
N LEU A 202 18.49 4.98 18.36
CA LEU A 202 17.48 3.95 18.41
C LEU A 202 16.61 4.16 19.65
N THR A 203 15.31 3.99 19.50
CA THR A 203 14.35 4.23 20.59
C THR A 203 14.11 3.01 21.46
N ASP A 204 14.69 1.86 21.11
CA ASP A 204 14.50 0.61 21.82
C ASP A 204 15.75 0.13 22.56
N GLU A 205 15.53 -0.58 23.69
CA GLU A 205 16.55 -1.12 24.59
C GLU A 205 17.17 -2.46 24.13
N SER A 206 17.22 -2.74 22.84
CA SER A 206 17.74 -4.01 22.32
C SER A 206 19.27 -4.01 22.23
N ASP A 207 19.89 -5.04 22.78
CA ASP A 207 21.32 -5.33 22.54
C ASP A 207 21.47 -6.08 21.19
N GLY A 208 22.37 -5.63 20.32
CA GLY A 208 22.54 -6.29 19.04
C GLY A 208 23.56 -5.63 18.12
N ILE A 209 23.52 -5.98 16.86
CA ILE A 209 24.34 -5.39 15.82
C ILE A 209 23.46 -4.63 14.84
N LEU A 210 23.65 -3.33 14.75
CA LEU A 210 23.06 -2.50 13.70
C LEU A 210 23.93 -2.59 12.44
N THR A 211 23.29 -2.83 11.30
CA THR A 211 23.96 -2.80 9.99
C THR A 211 23.14 -1.94 9.02
N ILE A 212 23.81 -1.02 8.33
CA ILE A 212 23.19 -0.16 7.30
C ILE A 212 23.73 -0.57 5.93
N TYR A 213 22.84 -0.69 4.97
CA TYR A 213 23.11 -1.10 3.60
C TYR A 213 22.71 -0.01 2.60
N ASP A 214 23.36 0.03 1.45
CA ASP A 214 22.81 0.69 0.27
C ASP A 214 21.69 -0.16 -0.36
N LEU A 215 21.02 0.39 -1.38
CA LEU A 215 19.94 -0.32 -2.07
C LEU A 215 20.39 -1.56 -2.85
N ASN A 216 21.71 -1.76 -3.04
CA ASN A 216 22.30 -2.93 -3.68
C ASN A 216 22.69 -4.01 -2.65
N GLY A 217 22.44 -3.76 -1.36
CA GLY A 217 22.79 -4.69 -0.28
C GLY A 217 24.24 -4.61 0.20
N LYS A 218 25.01 -3.61 -0.23
CA LYS A 218 26.38 -3.39 0.26
C LYS A 218 26.33 -2.77 1.65
N ILE A 219 27.09 -3.33 2.59
CA ILE A 219 27.23 -2.79 3.94
C ILE A 219 28.01 -1.46 3.88
N LEU A 220 27.42 -0.42 4.45
CA LEU A 220 28.00 0.91 4.55
C LEU A 220 28.42 1.27 5.97
N PHE A 221 27.72 0.73 6.96
CA PHE A 221 27.97 0.99 8.37
C PHE A 221 27.58 -0.23 9.20
N GLN A 222 28.31 -0.50 10.26
CA GLN A 222 27.99 -1.53 11.24
C GLN A 222 28.48 -1.11 12.62
N ALA A 223 27.64 -1.29 13.65
CA ALA A 223 27.98 -1.00 15.03
C ALA A 223 27.24 -1.93 16.00
N ASP A 224 27.87 -2.19 17.15
CA ASP A 224 27.20 -2.82 18.27
C ASP A 224 26.23 -1.81 18.91
N ILE A 225 25.05 -2.28 19.29
CA ILE A 225 24.03 -1.50 19.99
C ILE A 225 24.17 -1.80 21.48
N ASP A 226 24.52 -0.77 22.24
CA ASP A 226 24.35 -0.73 23.67
C ASP A 226 23.22 0.26 24.00
N LYS A 227 22.55 0.09 25.15
CA LYS A 227 21.43 0.96 25.58
C LYS A 227 21.82 2.44 25.48
N GLU A 228 20.97 3.24 24.83
CA GLU A 228 21.08 4.71 24.72
C GLU A 228 22.23 5.24 23.83
N GLN A 229 22.57 4.57 22.76
CA GLN A 229 23.62 5.09 21.86
C GLN A 229 23.10 6.06 20.79
N ILE A 230 23.87 7.15 20.62
CA ILE A 230 23.77 8.04 19.46
C ILE A 230 24.83 7.60 18.43
N PHE A 231 24.39 7.24 17.25
CA PHE A 231 25.24 6.85 16.15
C PHE A 231 25.55 8.04 15.25
N ASN A 232 26.83 8.41 15.15
CA ASN A 232 27.26 9.40 14.17
C ASN A 232 27.53 8.70 12.84
N ILE A 233 26.93 9.21 11.77
CA ILE A 233 26.99 8.64 10.45
C ILE A 233 27.36 9.72 9.43
N SER A 234 28.21 9.36 8.47
CA SER A 234 28.57 10.23 7.35
C SER A 234 28.32 9.45 6.05
N LEU A 235 27.10 9.53 5.55
CA LEU A 235 26.69 8.98 4.27
C LEU A 235 26.24 10.12 3.36
N ASN A 236 26.28 9.88 2.05
CA ASN A 236 25.70 10.80 1.07
C ASN A 236 24.16 10.85 1.23
N ASP A 237 23.56 11.92 0.73
CA ASP A 237 22.09 11.99 0.68
C ASP A 237 21.54 10.82 -0.14
N GLY A 238 20.58 10.07 0.42
CA GLY A 238 20.04 8.88 -0.21
C GLY A 238 19.12 8.07 0.68
N LEU A 239 18.60 6.99 0.11
CA LEU A 239 17.80 6.00 0.81
C LEU A 239 18.69 4.81 1.18
N TYR A 240 18.58 4.36 2.43
CA TYR A 240 19.37 3.27 3.00
C TYR A 240 18.46 2.27 3.70
N ILE A 241 18.90 1.02 3.76
CA ILE A 241 18.20 -0.05 4.49
C ILE A 241 19.02 -0.34 5.74
N TYR A 242 18.37 -0.43 6.90
CA TYR A 242 19.04 -0.90 8.11
C TYR A 242 18.46 -2.23 8.58
N LYS A 243 19.29 -2.98 9.32
CA LYS A 243 18.93 -4.21 9.99
C LYS A 243 19.54 -4.26 11.37
N ILE A 244 18.77 -4.63 12.38
CA ILE A 244 19.24 -4.95 13.71
C ILE A 244 19.16 -6.45 13.90
N LYS A 245 20.27 -7.04 14.36
CA LYS A 245 20.35 -8.45 14.69
C LYS A 245 20.61 -8.60 16.18
N ASN A 246 19.58 -8.98 16.94
CA ASN A 246 19.70 -9.20 18.38
C ASN A 246 20.71 -10.32 18.67
N GLN A 247 21.59 -10.11 19.61
CA GLN A 247 22.41 -11.19 20.14
C GLN A 247 21.53 -12.04 21.05
N LYS A 248 21.16 -13.24 20.61
CA LYS A 248 20.51 -14.22 21.49
C LYS A 248 21.44 -14.47 22.67
N SER A 249 21.01 -14.13 23.87
CA SER A 249 21.64 -14.62 25.10
C SER A 249 21.66 -16.14 25.02
N THR A 250 22.85 -16.72 24.97
CA THR A 250 23.02 -18.17 25.21
C THR A 250 22.49 -18.49 26.59
N PRO A 251 21.57 -19.44 26.73
CA PRO A 251 21.12 -19.87 28.06
C PRO A 251 22.34 -20.41 28.82
N LYS A 252 22.55 -19.89 30.03
CA LYS A 252 23.51 -20.46 30.99
C LYS A 252 22.94 -21.72 31.59
#